data_a060900dbdb82414e893f3866317cf97
#
_entry.id   a060900dbdb82414e893f3866317cf97
#
_cell.length_a   1.000
_cell.length_b   1.000
_cell.length_c   1.000
_cell.angle_alpha   90.00
_cell.angle_beta   90.00
_cell.angle_gamma   90.00
#
_symmetry.space_group_name_H-M   'P 1'
#
loop_
_entity.id
_entity.type
_entity.pdbx_description
1 polymer ?
#
loop_
_entity_poly.entity_id
_entity_poly.type
_entity_poly.pdbx_seq_one_letter_code
_entity_poly.pdbx_strand_id
1 'polypeptide(L)'
;LRLSRRIARANLMIKVPGTPAGLRATEELIARGLSVNVTLLFAVPTYRNVVAAYERGLARRHATGLPLHGVASVASFFVSRVDTLVDKLLADKGETGAALAGRAAI
;
A
#
# COMPACT_ATOMS: atom_id res chain seq x y z
N LEU A 1 -11.76 2.27 12.67
CA LEU A 1 -11.85 2.23 14.14
C LEU A 1 -12.94 1.29 14.66
N ARG A 2 -14.18 1.35 14.14
CA ARG A 2 -15.26 0.46 14.59
C ARG A 2 -14.92 -1.01 14.37
N LEU A 3 -14.41 -1.37 13.18
CA LEU A 3 -14.02 -2.74 12.84
C LEU A 3 -12.85 -3.24 13.70
N SER A 4 -11.83 -2.44 13.92
CA SER A 4 -10.68 -2.83 14.74
C SER A 4 -11.08 -3.14 16.18
N ARG A 5 -11.97 -2.32 16.76
CA ARG A 5 -12.49 -2.56 18.11
C ARG A 5 -13.33 -3.85 18.21
N ARG A 6 -14.09 -4.17 17.17
CA ARG A 6 -14.93 -5.40 17.14
C ARG A 6 -14.11 -6.66 16.97
N ILE A 7 -13.06 -6.61 16.16
CA ILE A 7 -12.20 -7.78 15.89
C ILE A 7 -11.20 -7.99 17.03
N ALA A 8 -10.62 -6.90 17.57
CA ALA A 8 -9.72 -6.88 18.73
C ALA A 8 -8.60 -7.94 18.68
N ARG A 9 -7.92 -8.06 17.54
CA ARG A 9 -6.78 -8.98 17.36
C ARG A 9 -5.50 -8.21 17.05
N ALA A 10 -4.38 -8.65 17.63
CA ALA A 10 -3.07 -8.00 17.46
C ALA A 10 -2.54 -8.06 16.00
N ASN A 11 -2.90 -9.10 15.27
CA ASN A 11 -2.49 -9.31 13.87
C ASN A 11 -3.46 -8.67 12.85
N LEU A 12 -4.36 -7.79 13.28
CA LEU A 12 -5.28 -7.10 12.39
C LEU A 12 -4.57 -5.98 11.65
N MET A 13 -4.74 -5.94 10.33
CA MET A 13 -4.42 -4.78 9.50
C MET A 13 -5.67 -4.21 8.84
N ILE A 14 -5.80 -2.90 8.84
CA ILE A 14 -6.88 -2.22 8.13
C ILE A 14 -6.44 -1.98 6.68
N LYS A 15 -7.22 -2.49 5.75
CA LYS A 15 -6.95 -2.30 4.31
C LYS A 15 -7.44 -0.91 3.88
N VAL A 16 -6.54 -0.14 3.23
CA VAL A 16 -6.82 1.22 2.76
C VAL A 16 -6.31 1.36 1.33
N PRO A 17 -7.07 1.95 0.40
CA PRO A 17 -6.57 2.19 -0.96
C PRO A 17 -5.54 3.32 -0.99
N GLY A 18 -4.55 3.24 -1.90
CA GLY A 18 -3.49 4.25 -2.11
C GLY A 18 -3.97 5.53 -2.81
N THR A 19 -5.16 6.00 -2.49
CA THR A 19 -5.74 7.26 -2.99
C THR A 19 -5.40 8.44 -2.07
N PRO A 20 -5.53 9.70 -2.51
CA PRO A 20 -5.29 10.85 -1.63
C PRO A 20 -6.10 10.81 -0.33
N ALA A 21 -7.35 10.38 -0.39
CA ALA A 21 -8.18 10.18 0.81
C ALA A 21 -7.68 9.02 1.68
N GLY A 22 -7.25 7.91 1.04
CA GLY A 22 -6.66 6.76 1.72
C GLY A 22 -5.35 7.09 2.41
N LEU A 23 -4.50 7.96 1.84
CA LEU A 23 -3.25 8.40 2.48
C LEU A 23 -3.52 9.18 3.77
N ARG A 24 -4.53 10.07 3.77
CA ARG A 24 -4.95 10.77 5.01
C ARG A 24 -5.48 9.79 6.05
N ALA A 25 -6.26 8.80 5.63
CA ALA A 25 -6.75 7.75 6.52
C ALA A 25 -5.60 6.89 7.07
N THR A 26 -4.59 6.56 6.26
CA THR A 26 -3.39 5.83 6.67
C THR A 26 -2.66 6.57 7.78
N GLU A 27 -2.34 7.85 7.59
CA GLU A 27 -1.69 8.69 8.61
C GLU A 27 -2.46 8.69 9.93
N GLU A 28 -3.78 8.88 9.87
CA GLU A 28 -4.64 8.90 11.05
C GLU A 28 -4.70 7.55 11.77
N LEU A 29 -4.80 6.44 11.02
CA LEU A 29 -4.85 5.10 11.59
C LEU A 29 -3.52 4.73 12.28
N ILE A 30 -2.39 5.03 11.64
CA ILE A 30 -1.05 4.82 12.20
C ILE A 30 -0.87 5.66 13.47
N ALA A 31 -1.24 6.94 13.46
CA ALA A 31 -1.18 7.79 14.65
C ALA A 31 -1.98 7.21 15.83
N ARG A 32 -3.09 6.53 15.53
CA ARG A 32 -3.92 5.83 16.55
C ARG A 32 -3.41 4.43 16.93
N GLY A 33 -2.31 3.97 16.34
CA GLY A 33 -1.70 2.68 16.68
C GLY A 33 -2.32 1.49 15.96
N LEU A 34 -2.97 1.70 14.82
CA LEU A 34 -3.52 0.64 14.01
C LEU A 34 -2.60 0.34 12.82
N SER A 35 -2.31 -0.94 12.61
CA SER A 35 -1.56 -1.39 11.44
C SER A 35 -2.39 -1.30 10.17
N VAL A 36 -1.76 -0.94 9.05
CA VAL A 36 -2.44 -0.66 7.79
C VAL A 36 -1.81 -1.45 6.64
N ASN A 37 -2.66 -2.03 5.79
CA ASN A 37 -2.27 -2.53 4.47
C ASN A 37 -2.75 -1.54 3.41
N VAL A 38 -1.82 -0.78 2.83
CA VAL A 38 -2.13 0.12 1.72
C VAL A 38 -2.09 -0.66 0.42
N THR A 39 -3.17 -0.63 -0.33
CA THR A 39 -3.38 -1.44 -1.54
C THR A 39 -3.72 -0.57 -2.76
N LEU A 40 -3.89 -1.20 -3.92
CA LEU A 40 -4.12 -0.53 -5.20
C LEU A 40 -2.95 0.39 -5.60
N LEU A 41 -1.74 -0.10 -5.39
CA LEU A 41 -0.53 0.59 -5.81
C LEU A 41 -0.09 0.05 -7.17
N PHE A 42 0.13 0.97 -8.10
CA PHE A 42 0.54 0.68 -9.48
C PHE A 42 1.78 1.47 -9.89
N ALA A 43 2.20 2.47 -9.10
CA ALA A 43 3.29 3.35 -9.45
C ALA A 43 4.16 3.69 -8.24
N VAL A 44 5.47 3.78 -8.46
CA VAL A 44 6.46 4.14 -7.45
C VAL A 44 6.21 5.52 -6.82
N PRO A 45 5.83 6.58 -7.55
CA PRO A 45 5.50 7.86 -6.92
C PRO A 45 4.35 7.77 -5.91
N THR A 46 3.32 6.97 -6.20
CA THR A 46 2.22 6.73 -5.24
C THR A 46 2.73 6.02 -3.98
N TYR A 47 3.63 5.05 -4.14
CA TYR A 47 4.26 4.36 -3.00
C TYR A 47 5.06 5.32 -2.12
N ARG A 48 5.82 6.26 -2.69
CA ARG A 48 6.54 7.29 -1.92
C ARG A 48 5.57 8.12 -1.05
N ASN A 49 4.41 8.46 -1.57
CA ASN A 49 3.37 9.15 -0.80
C ASN A 49 2.81 8.29 0.34
N VAL A 50 2.72 6.97 0.14
CA VAL A 50 2.34 6.01 1.20
C VAL A 50 3.37 6.00 2.32
N VAL A 51 4.66 5.92 1.98
CA VAL A 51 5.76 5.96 2.97
C VAL A 51 5.69 7.26 3.78
N ALA A 52 5.57 8.40 3.11
CA ALA A 52 5.46 9.70 3.78
C ALA A 52 4.23 9.79 4.71
N ALA A 53 3.10 9.22 4.32
CA ALA A 53 1.91 9.18 5.18
C ALA A 53 2.12 8.29 6.42
N TYR A 54 2.79 7.16 6.26
CA TYR A 54 3.18 6.27 7.36
C TYR A 54 4.11 6.97 8.35
N GLU A 55 5.17 7.62 7.84
CA GLU A 55 6.14 8.36 8.66
C GLU A 55 5.48 9.49 9.44
N ARG A 56 4.60 10.28 8.80
CA ARG A 56 3.84 11.33 9.50
C ARG A 56 2.94 10.76 10.59
N GLY A 57 2.30 9.63 10.33
CA GLY A 57 1.49 8.93 11.34
C GLY A 57 2.32 8.51 12.55
N LEU A 58 3.51 7.94 12.33
CA LEU A 58 4.43 7.58 13.40
C LEU A 58 4.94 8.81 14.16
N ALA A 59 5.31 9.89 13.47
CA ALA A 59 5.77 11.13 14.09
C ALA A 59 4.69 11.74 15.00
N ARG A 60 3.44 11.77 14.54
CA ARG A 60 2.30 12.22 15.36
C ARG A 60 2.10 11.34 16.60
N ARG A 61 2.23 10.03 16.45
CA ARG A 61 2.11 9.07 17.56
C ARG A 61 3.23 9.28 18.58
N HIS A 62 4.47 9.44 18.10
CA HIS A 62 5.62 9.70 18.94
C HIS A 62 5.48 11.01 19.73
N ALA A 63 5.02 12.08 19.07
CA ALA A 63 4.80 13.38 19.69
C ALA A 63 3.76 13.35 20.84
N THR A 64 2.87 12.37 20.85
CA THR A 64 1.91 12.16 21.96
C THR A 64 2.42 11.19 23.03
N GLY A 65 3.69 10.78 22.98
CA GLY A 65 4.31 9.87 23.95
C GLY A 65 3.84 8.41 23.85
N LEU A 66 3.14 8.06 22.78
CA LEU A 66 2.65 6.70 22.60
C LEU A 66 3.70 5.78 21.97
N PRO A 67 3.74 4.48 22.33
CA PRO A 67 4.74 3.56 21.85
C PRO A 67 4.59 3.30 20.34
N LEU A 68 5.70 3.19 19.61
CA LEU A 68 5.72 2.90 18.16
C LEU A 68 5.72 1.40 17.87
N HIS A 69 6.15 0.57 18.81
CA HIS A 69 6.15 -0.88 18.63
C HIS A 69 4.72 -1.41 18.41
N GLY A 70 4.60 -2.45 17.59
CA GLY A 70 3.29 -3.06 17.27
C GLY A 70 2.47 -2.31 16.22
N VAL A 71 2.98 -1.18 15.68
CA VAL A 71 2.35 -0.47 14.57
C VAL A 71 3.15 -0.71 13.29
N ALA A 72 2.53 -1.32 12.31
CA ALA A 72 3.16 -1.69 11.04
C ALA A 72 2.35 -1.22 9.84
N SER A 73 3.02 -1.06 8.71
CA SER A 73 2.36 -0.87 7.43
C SER A 73 2.97 -1.79 6.38
N VAL A 74 2.13 -2.31 5.50
CA VAL A 74 2.54 -3.00 4.29
C VAL A 74 1.94 -2.31 3.08
N ALA A 75 2.65 -2.37 1.96
CA ALA A 75 2.21 -1.81 0.69
C ALA A 75 2.01 -2.95 -0.31
N SER A 76 0.79 -3.08 -0.83
CA SER A 76 0.44 -4.12 -1.80
C SER A 76 0.42 -3.56 -3.21
N PHE A 77 1.46 -3.84 -3.99
CA PHE A 77 1.52 -3.54 -5.42
C PHE A 77 0.73 -4.55 -6.24
N PHE A 78 0.05 -4.05 -7.25
CA PHE A 78 -0.71 -4.87 -8.20
C PHE A 78 0.12 -5.16 -9.44
N VAL A 79 1.00 -6.11 -9.33
CA VAL A 79 1.95 -6.53 -10.36
C VAL A 79 1.24 -7.26 -11.49
N SER A 80 0.45 -8.28 -11.20
CA SER A 80 -0.18 -9.15 -12.19
C SER A 80 -1.13 -8.41 -13.15
N ARG A 81 -1.82 -7.37 -12.70
CA ARG A 81 -2.70 -6.58 -13.57
C ARG A 81 -1.91 -5.78 -14.61
N VAL A 82 -0.74 -5.28 -14.21
CA VAL A 82 0.17 -4.55 -15.12
C VAL A 82 0.76 -5.53 -16.12
N ASP A 83 1.32 -6.65 -15.66
CA ASP A 83 1.89 -7.68 -16.52
C ASP A 83 0.88 -8.19 -17.55
N THR A 84 -0.32 -8.60 -17.10
CA THR A 84 -1.36 -9.12 -18.00
C THR A 84 -1.76 -8.12 -19.08
N LEU A 85 -1.89 -6.84 -18.72
CA LEU A 85 -2.22 -5.79 -19.68
C LEU A 85 -1.09 -5.56 -20.68
N VAL A 86 0.14 -5.47 -20.21
CA VAL A 86 1.31 -5.27 -21.07
C VAL A 86 1.53 -6.45 -21.98
N ASP A 87 1.46 -7.68 -21.45
CA ASP A 87 1.61 -8.89 -22.25
C ASP A 87 0.56 -8.98 -23.36
N LYS A 88 -0.68 -8.59 -23.07
CA LYS A 88 -1.73 -8.51 -24.10
C LYS A 88 -1.37 -7.50 -25.21
N LEU A 89 -0.86 -6.33 -24.83
CA LEU A 89 -0.42 -5.31 -25.79
C LEU A 89 0.83 -5.74 -26.57
N LEU A 90 1.70 -6.53 -25.95
CA LEU A 90 2.90 -7.09 -26.58
C LEU A 90 2.57 -8.21 -27.57
N ALA A 91 1.54 -9.00 -27.31
CA ALA A 91 1.10 -10.04 -28.23
C ALA A 91 0.77 -9.49 -29.63
N ASP A 92 0.25 -8.26 -29.70
CA ASP A 92 -0.04 -7.57 -30.95
C ASP A 92 1.23 -7.09 -31.69
N LYS A 93 2.41 -7.17 -31.06
CA LYS A 93 3.72 -6.77 -31.60
C LYS A 93 4.53 -7.93 -32.18
N GLY A 94 3.98 -9.12 -32.24
CA GLY A 94 4.63 -10.30 -32.80
C GLY A 94 5.85 -10.78 -31.99
N GLU A 95 6.88 -11.31 -32.65
CA GLU A 95 8.06 -11.91 -31.99
C GLU A 95 8.79 -10.96 -31.04
N THR A 96 8.92 -9.67 -31.41
CA THR A 96 9.54 -8.65 -30.54
C THR A 96 8.77 -8.48 -29.23
N GLY A 97 7.44 -8.54 -29.29
CA GLY A 97 6.59 -8.47 -28.10
C GLY A 97 6.74 -9.72 -27.24
N ALA A 98 6.77 -10.90 -27.84
CA ALA A 98 6.90 -12.18 -27.12
C ALA A 98 8.20 -12.25 -26.27
N ALA A 99 9.31 -11.71 -26.76
CA ALA A 99 10.59 -11.67 -26.02
C ALA A 99 10.55 -10.80 -24.75
N LEU A 100 9.56 -9.91 -24.61
CA LEU A 100 9.38 -9.00 -23.47
C LEU A 100 8.24 -9.42 -22.54
N ALA A 101 7.52 -10.49 -22.87
CA ALA A 101 6.41 -10.97 -22.04
C ALA A 101 6.88 -11.32 -20.62
N GLY A 102 6.07 -11.00 -19.62
CA GLY A 102 6.35 -11.23 -18.20
C GLY A 102 7.42 -10.33 -17.59
N ARG A 103 7.85 -9.26 -18.26
CA ARG A 103 8.93 -8.39 -17.81
C ARG A 103 8.49 -7.00 -17.34
N ALA A 104 7.21 -6.66 -17.46
CA ALA A 104 6.74 -5.29 -17.19
C ALA A 104 6.77 -4.91 -15.70
N ALA A 105 6.77 -5.88 -14.82
CA ALA A 105 6.68 -5.66 -13.37
C ALA A 105 7.97 -6.03 -12.61
N ILE A 106 9.06 -6.25 -13.34
CA ILE A 106 10.38 -6.60 -12.78
C ILE A 106 11.23 -5.35 -12.60
#